data_c964751a11a56c63cfa8cd4745f265a5
#
_entry.id   c964751a11a56c63cfa8cd4745f265a5
#
_cell.length_a   1.000
_cell.length_b   1.000
_cell.length_c   1.000
_cell.angle_alpha   90.00
_cell.angle_beta   90.00
_cell.angle_gamma   90.00
#
_symmetry.space_group_name_H-M   'P 1'
#
loop_
_entity.id
_entity.type
_entity.pdbx_description
1 polymer ?
#
loop_
_entity_poly.entity_id
_entity_poly.type
_entity_poly.pdbx_seq_one_letter_code
_entity_poly.pdbx_strand_id
1 'polypeptide(L)'
;LDKLILALPASEKVITVEQVRGSISMTREFSVFEFQDALMQKDVLKANQIMKFFDSNPRAYPLQAILPTIFKAFANLMVSYYAPTKTENGIAQWMGINSWQVRKNILPGMRNYSGVKVMNIIHAIRRTDARSKGIDNPSTPGGELLKELVYFILH
;
A
#
# COMPACT_ATOMS: atom_id res chain seq x y z
N LEU A 1 -17.66 22.99 -2.89
CA LEU A 1 -18.43 22.18 -2.03
C LEU A 1 -19.54 22.90 -1.31
N ASP A 2 -19.24 24.06 -0.84
CA ASP A 2 -20.27 24.89 -0.26
C ASP A 2 -21.44 25.04 -1.18
N LYS A 3 -21.20 25.10 -2.44
CA LYS A 3 -22.29 25.25 -3.35
C LYS A 3 -23.16 24.00 -3.42
N LEU A 4 -22.62 22.84 -3.21
CA LEU A 4 -23.43 21.65 -3.07
C LEU A 4 -24.26 21.71 -1.82
N ILE A 5 -23.74 22.30 -0.82
CA ILE A 5 -24.43 22.45 0.44
C ILE A 5 -25.40 23.63 0.39
N LEU A 6 -24.98 24.71 -0.26
CA LEU A 6 -25.75 25.93 -0.30
C LEU A 6 -26.89 25.91 -1.31
N ALA A 7 -26.71 25.16 -2.35
CA ALA A 7 -27.73 25.06 -3.39
C ALA A 7 -29.00 24.44 -2.87
N LEU A 8 -28.99 23.90 -1.69
CA LEU A 8 -30.10 23.14 -1.17
C LEU A 8 -30.47 23.64 0.21
N PRO A 9 -31.74 23.55 0.59
CA PRO A 9 -32.11 23.74 1.98
C PRO A 9 -31.40 22.70 2.85
N ALA A 10 -31.52 22.88 4.16
CA ALA A 10 -30.77 22.05 5.05
C ALA A 10 -30.93 20.55 4.80
N SER A 11 -32.16 20.12 4.56
CA SER A 11 -32.40 18.71 4.30
C SER A 11 -31.78 18.27 2.98
N GLU A 12 -31.89 19.09 1.97
CA GLU A 12 -31.31 18.77 0.69
C GLU A 12 -29.81 18.83 0.74
N LYS A 13 -29.27 19.78 1.51
CA LYS A 13 -27.84 19.78 1.74
C LYS A 13 -27.36 18.46 2.29
N VAL A 14 -28.11 17.91 3.22
CA VAL A 14 -27.76 16.63 3.81
C VAL A 14 -27.79 15.53 2.76
N ILE A 15 -28.85 15.51 1.95
CA ILE A 15 -28.96 14.53 0.88
C ILE A 15 -27.80 14.70 -0.08
N THR A 16 -27.50 15.93 -0.43
CA THR A 16 -26.40 16.20 -1.35
C THR A 16 -25.07 15.79 -0.75
N VAL A 17 -24.89 16.04 0.54
CA VAL A 17 -23.67 15.62 1.23
C VAL A 17 -23.55 14.11 1.20
N GLU A 18 -24.64 13.42 1.38
CA GLU A 18 -24.66 11.97 1.32
C GLU A 18 -24.27 11.48 -0.07
N GLN A 19 -24.81 12.11 -1.09
CA GLN A 19 -24.48 11.78 -2.48
C GLN A 19 -23.02 12.11 -2.78
N VAL A 20 -22.55 13.26 -2.28
CA VAL A 20 -21.18 13.66 -2.48
C VAL A 20 -20.24 12.68 -1.79
N ARG A 21 -20.59 12.22 -0.59
CA ARG A 21 -19.79 11.21 0.08
C ARG A 21 -19.72 9.92 -0.73
N GLY A 22 -20.85 9.49 -1.24
CA GLY A 22 -20.89 8.31 -2.10
C GLY A 22 -20.01 8.50 -3.32
N SER A 23 -20.15 9.65 -3.97
CA SER A 23 -19.33 9.96 -5.14
C SER A 23 -17.86 10.04 -4.79
N ILE A 24 -17.54 10.70 -3.69
CA ILE A 24 -16.15 10.81 -3.24
C ILE A 24 -15.58 9.44 -2.92
N SER A 25 -16.37 8.59 -2.28
CA SER A 25 -15.94 7.21 -2.03
C SER A 25 -15.66 6.46 -3.30
N MET A 26 -16.49 6.66 -4.31
CA MET A 26 -16.33 5.99 -5.60
C MET A 26 -15.16 6.55 -6.39
N THR A 27 -14.84 7.83 -6.18
CA THR A 27 -13.76 8.49 -6.91
C THR A 27 -12.54 8.76 -6.04
N ARG A 28 -12.55 8.25 -4.82
CA ARG A 28 -11.42 8.45 -3.92
C ARG A 28 -10.15 7.89 -4.52
N GLU A 29 -9.12 8.72 -4.53
CA GLU A 29 -7.81 8.30 -4.96
C GLU A 29 -7.03 7.75 -3.79
N PHE A 30 -6.24 6.73 -4.04
CA PHE A 30 -5.33 6.18 -3.08
C PHE A 30 -3.91 6.41 -3.56
N SER A 31 -3.01 6.66 -2.64
CA SER A 31 -1.59 6.76 -2.97
C SER A 31 -0.90 5.41 -2.81
N VAL A 32 0.26 5.29 -3.42
CA VAL A 32 1.08 4.10 -3.24
C VAL A 32 1.54 3.98 -1.79
N PHE A 33 1.66 5.12 -1.09
CA PHE A 33 2.03 5.11 0.32
C PHE A 33 0.91 4.56 1.19
N GLU A 34 -0.35 4.85 0.87
CA GLU A 34 -1.47 4.23 1.59
C GLU A 34 -1.50 2.73 1.35
N PHE A 35 -1.14 2.31 0.16
CA PHE A 35 -1.06 0.90 -0.17
C PHE A 35 0.04 0.22 0.66
N GLN A 36 1.20 0.86 0.73
CA GLN A 36 2.31 0.41 1.57
C GLN A 36 1.86 0.25 3.03
N ASP A 37 1.16 1.25 3.56
CA ASP A 37 0.68 1.20 4.93
C ASP A 37 -0.28 0.03 5.15
N ALA A 38 -1.19 -0.17 4.22
CA ALA A 38 -2.14 -1.27 4.31
C ALA A 38 -1.44 -2.62 4.31
N LEU A 39 -0.40 -2.77 3.49
CA LEU A 39 0.37 -4.02 3.45
C LEU A 39 1.13 -4.23 4.75
N MET A 40 1.77 -3.19 5.29
CA MET A 40 2.51 -3.28 6.53
C MET A 40 1.60 -3.64 7.70
N GLN A 41 0.42 -3.08 7.74
CA GLN A 41 -0.57 -3.34 8.77
C GLN A 41 -1.35 -4.63 8.52
N LYS A 42 -1.12 -5.25 7.38
CA LYS A 42 -1.82 -6.45 6.93
C LYS A 42 -3.33 -6.25 6.92
N ASP A 43 -3.73 -5.06 6.49
CA ASP A 43 -5.14 -4.71 6.32
C ASP A 43 -5.58 -5.24 4.96
N VAL A 44 -6.04 -6.48 4.95
CA VAL A 44 -6.35 -7.21 3.72
C VAL A 44 -7.44 -6.49 2.93
N LEU A 45 -8.48 -6.03 3.61
CA LEU A 45 -9.58 -5.36 2.93
C LEU A 45 -9.12 -4.09 2.25
N LYS A 46 -8.40 -3.25 2.98
CA LYS A 46 -7.94 -1.98 2.44
C LYS A 46 -6.92 -2.19 1.32
N ALA A 47 -6.01 -3.14 1.50
CA ALA A 47 -5.03 -3.44 0.46
C ALA A 47 -5.71 -3.86 -0.84
N ASN A 48 -6.76 -4.68 -0.74
CA ASN A 48 -7.50 -5.13 -1.91
C ASN A 48 -8.30 -4.00 -2.56
N GLN A 49 -8.85 -3.10 -1.75
CA GLN A 49 -9.55 -1.93 -2.27
C GLN A 49 -8.60 -1.03 -3.07
N ILE A 50 -7.42 -0.78 -2.53
CA ILE A 50 -6.43 0.07 -3.20
C ILE A 50 -5.92 -0.61 -4.46
N MET A 51 -5.67 -1.91 -4.39
CA MET A 51 -5.22 -2.67 -5.56
C MET A 51 -6.24 -2.60 -6.69
N LYS A 52 -7.52 -2.69 -6.35
CA LYS A 52 -8.60 -2.58 -7.32
C LYS A 52 -8.63 -1.18 -7.94
N PHE A 53 -8.40 -0.16 -7.13
CA PHE A 53 -8.30 1.21 -7.62
C PHE A 53 -7.15 1.36 -8.61
N PHE A 54 -5.98 0.81 -8.30
CA PHE A 54 -4.83 0.87 -9.20
C PHE A 54 -5.11 0.15 -10.52
N ASP A 55 -5.77 -1.00 -10.43
CA ASP A 55 -6.11 -1.80 -11.61
C ASP A 55 -7.07 -1.05 -12.53
N SER A 56 -7.92 -0.20 -11.96
CA SER A 56 -8.85 0.63 -12.72
C SER A 56 -8.19 1.88 -13.29
N ASN A 57 -6.98 2.20 -12.87
CA ASN A 57 -6.25 3.39 -13.31
C ASN A 57 -4.82 3.03 -13.72
N PRO A 58 -4.65 2.13 -14.70
CA PRO A 58 -3.34 1.57 -14.99
C PRO A 58 -2.34 2.58 -15.54
N ARG A 59 -2.81 3.68 -16.13
CA ARG A 59 -1.91 4.71 -16.64
C ARG A 59 -1.29 5.52 -15.50
N ALA A 60 -2.10 5.83 -14.49
CA ALA A 60 -1.62 6.61 -13.35
C ALA A 60 -0.82 5.76 -12.38
N TYR A 61 -1.14 4.48 -12.29
CA TYR A 61 -0.53 3.57 -11.31
C TYR A 61 -0.04 2.29 -12.00
N PRO A 62 0.95 2.43 -12.89
CA PRO A 62 1.55 1.24 -13.48
C PRO A 62 2.36 0.48 -12.44
N LEU A 63 2.57 -0.79 -12.68
CA LEU A 63 3.32 -1.64 -11.76
C LEU A 63 4.70 -1.07 -11.45
N GLN A 64 5.35 -0.46 -12.45
CA GLN A 64 6.67 0.14 -12.29
C GLN A 64 6.68 1.33 -11.31
N ALA A 65 5.53 1.95 -11.08
CA ALA A 65 5.40 3.03 -10.10
C ALA A 65 5.08 2.51 -8.71
N ILE A 66 4.50 1.32 -8.63
CA ILE A 66 4.05 0.74 -7.35
C ILE A 66 5.18 -0.05 -6.69
N LEU A 67 5.86 -0.89 -7.44
CA LEU A 67 6.84 -1.83 -6.90
C LEU A 67 7.99 -1.18 -6.12
N PRO A 68 8.58 -0.06 -6.57
CA PRO A 68 9.69 0.53 -5.81
C PRO A 68 9.32 0.93 -4.39
N THR A 69 8.12 1.46 -4.21
CA THR A 69 7.66 1.87 -2.87
C THR A 69 7.46 0.66 -1.96
N ILE A 70 6.84 -0.39 -2.49
CA ILE A 70 6.63 -1.62 -1.72
C ILE A 70 7.97 -2.27 -1.41
N PHE A 71 8.87 -2.32 -2.37
CA PHE A 71 10.18 -2.90 -2.17
C PHE A 71 10.92 -2.18 -1.05
N LYS A 72 10.93 -0.85 -1.09
CA LYS A 72 11.62 -0.05 -0.08
C LYS A 72 11.04 -0.31 1.31
N ALA A 73 9.72 -0.43 1.40
CA ALA A 73 9.06 -0.70 2.67
C ALA A 73 9.51 -2.02 3.28
N PHE A 74 9.50 -3.08 2.48
CA PHE A 74 9.91 -4.39 2.97
C PHE A 74 11.42 -4.49 3.17
N ALA A 75 12.20 -3.79 2.38
CA ALA A 75 13.64 -3.72 2.59
C ALA A 75 13.97 -3.03 3.92
N ASN A 76 13.29 -1.93 4.23
CA ASN A 76 13.45 -1.26 5.52
C ASN A 76 13.02 -2.17 6.66
N LEU A 77 11.95 -2.91 6.48
CA LEU A 77 11.50 -3.87 7.48
C LEU A 77 12.58 -4.95 7.71
N MET A 78 13.17 -5.46 6.65
CA MET A 78 14.24 -6.44 6.76
C MET A 78 15.41 -5.88 7.55
N VAL A 79 15.83 -4.65 7.24
CA VAL A 79 16.94 -4.01 7.94
C VAL A 79 16.60 -3.82 9.42
N SER A 80 15.36 -3.49 9.73
CA SER A 80 14.94 -3.22 11.11
C SER A 80 15.10 -4.43 12.03
N TYR A 81 15.08 -5.64 11.49
CA TYR A 81 15.28 -6.84 12.29
C TYR A 81 16.71 -6.93 12.86
N TYR A 82 17.64 -6.19 12.28
CA TYR A 82 19.02 -6.16 12.76
C TYR A 82 19.28 -5.05 13.76
N ALA A 83 18.29 -4.22 14.06
CA ALA A 83 18.47 -3.14 15.03
C ALA A 83 18.80 -3.72 16.39
N PRO A 84 19.79 -3.12 17.09
CA PRO A 84 20.19 -3.63 18.41
C PRO A 84 19.08 -3.53 19.44
N THR A 85 18.23 -2.50 19.31
CA THR A 85 17.11 -2.28 20.22
C THR A 85 15.83 -2.25 19.40
N LYS A 86 14.86 -3.07 19.76
CA LYS A 86 13.62 -3.22 19.01
C LYS A 86 12.53 -2.29 19.50
N THR A 87 12.89 -1.10 19.96
CA THR A 87 11.93 -0.07 20.38
C THR A 87 11.72 0.91 19.25
N GLU A 88 10.63 1.68 19.33
CA GLU A 88 10.34 2.71 18.33
C GLU A 88 11.53 3.66 18.16
N ASN A 89 12.02 4.22 19.27
CA ASN A 89 13.12 5.16 19.19
C ASN A 89 14.44 4.49 18.81
N GLY A 90 14.68 3.29 19.31
CA GLY A 90 15.90 2.55 18.99
C GLY A 90 16.02 2.23 17.51
N ILE A 91 14.93 1.77 16.93
CA ILE A 91 14.89 1.48 15.49
C ILE A 91 15.01 2.76 14.67
N ALA A 92 14.28 3.80 15.07
CA ALA A 92 14.31 5.08 14.37
C ALA A 92 15.73 5.65 14.35
N GLN A 93 16.38 5.63 15.47
CA GLN A 93 17.73 6.15 15.59
C GLN A 93 18.73 5.31 14.79
N TRP A 94 18.61 4.01 14.88
CA TRP A 94 19.51 3.09 14.19
C TRP A 94 19.37 3.19 12.66
N MET A 95 18.14 3.33 12.18
CA MET A 95 17.87 3.42 10.75
C MET A 95 17.96 4.85 10.21
N GLY A 96 17.98 5.85 11.07
CA GLY A 96 17.98 7.25 10.63
C GLY A 96 16.66 7.69 10.03
N ILE A 97 15.55 7.19 10.54
CA ILE A 97 14.22 7.54 10.07
C ILE A 97 13.39 8.11 11.21
N ASN A 98 12.25 8.69 10.85
CA ASN A 98 11.32 9.26 11.80
C ASN A 98 10.70 8.17 12.68
N SER A 99 10.55 8.47 13.96
CA SER A 99 9.95 7.51 14.88
C SER A 99 8.49 7.18 14.50
N TRP A 100 7.76 8.14 13.94
CA TRP A 100 6.39 7.84 13.55
C TRP A 100 6.32 6.86 12.38
N GLN A 101 7.32 6.84 11.51
CA GLN A 101 7.40 5.83 10.45
C GLN A 101 7.60 4.44 11.05
N VAL A 102 8.42 4.36 12.09
CA VAL A 102 8.62 3.10 12.81
C VAL A 102 7.30 2.64 13.42
N ARG A 103 6.61 3.54 14.09
CA ARG A 103 5.34 3.21 14.74
C ARG A 103 4.28 2.78 13.73
N LYS A 104 4.22 3.46 12.59
CA LYS A 104 3.17 3.24 11.62
C LYS A 104 3.41 2.01 10.74
N ASN A 105 4.66 1.77 10.38
CA ASN A 105 4.98 0.74 9.38
C ASN A 105 5.90 -0.36 9.89
N ILE A 106 6.98 0.00 10.54
CA ILE A 106 8.00 -0.98 10.92
C ILE A 106 7.48 -1.91 12.03
N LEU A 107 6.95 -1.34 13.10
CA LEU A 107 6.46 -2.16 14.21
C LEU A 107 5.28 -3.04 13.79
N PRO A 108 4.27 -2.51 13.06
CA PRO A 108 3.22 -3.40 12.56
C PRO A 108 3.77 -4.47 11.62
N GLY A 109 4.70 -4.11 10.76
CA GLY A 109 5.33 -5.07 9.85
C GLY A 109 6.04 -6.19 10.60
N MET A 110 6.76 -5.84 11.66
CA MET A 110 7.44 -6.84 12.48
C MET A 110 6.47 -7.80 13.17
N ARG A 111 5.30 -7.30 13.56
CA ARG A 111 4.28 -8.15 14.16
C ARG A 111 3.60 -9.05 13.15
N ASN A 112 3.45 -8.56 11.92
CA ASN A 112 2.68 -9.27 10.90
C ASN A 112 3.50 -10.21 10.03
N TYR A 113 4.80 -9.98 9.94
CA TYR A 113 5.66 -10.74 9.04
C TYR A 113 6.93 -11.18 9.76
N SER A 114 7.27 -12.46 9.63
CA SER A 114 8.54 -12.96 10.13
C SER A 114 9.67 -12.50 9.21
N GLY A 115 10.90 -12.55 9.70
CA GLY A 115 12.05 -12.21 8.87
C GLY A 115 12.16 -13.08 7.61
N VAL A 116 11.85 -14.36 7.74
CA VAL A 116 11.84 -15.28 6.59
C VAL A 116 10.76 -14.89 5.61
N LYS A 117 9.56 -14.54 6.11
CA LYS A 117 8.48 -14.10 5.22
C LYS A 117 8.85 -12.83 4.49
N VAL A 118 9.48 -11.88 5.18
CA VAL A 118 9.92 -10.63 4.56
C VAL A 118 10.94 -10.90 3.45
N MET A 119 11.88 -11.79 3.70
CA MET A 119 12.87 -12.17 2.69
C MET A 119 12.17 -12.76 1.45
N ASN A 120 11.20 -13.63 1.67
CA ASN A 120 10.45 -14.23 0.58
C ASN A 120 9.61 -13.21 -0.17
N ILE A 121 9.06 -12.22 0.55
CA ILE A 121 8.32 -11.12 -0.07
C ILE A 121 9.23 -10.29 -0.96
N ILE A 122 10.41 -9.94 -0.47
CA ILE A 122 11.39 -9.17 -1.25
C ILE A 122 11.73 -9.92 -2.53
N HIS A 123 11.95 -11.22 -2.40
CA HIS A 123 12.24 -12.07 -3.56
C HIS A 123 11.07 -12.08 -4.55
N ALA A 124 9.84 -12.19 -4.03
CA ALA A 124 8.65 -12.17 -4.86
C ALA A 124 8.47 -10.83 -5.58
N ILE A 125 8.78 -9.71 -4.90
CA ILE A 125 8.71 -8.39 -5.52
C ILE A 125 9.69 -8.30 -6.69
N ARG A 126 10.91 -8.79 -6.49
CA ARG A 126 11.92 -8.76 -7.56
C ARG A 126 11.52 -9.63 -8.73
N ARG A 127 10.93 -10.78 -8.46
CA ARG A 127 10.43 -11.65 -9.52
C ARG A 127 9.28 -10.98 -10.27
N THR A 128 8.38 -10.35 -9.54
CA THR A 128 7.26 -9.63 -10.15
C THR A 128 7.77 -8.50 -11.06
N ASP A 129 8.78 -7.77 -10.60
CA ASP A 129 9.39 -6.71 -11.40
C ASP A 129 9.98 -7.28 -12.70
N ALA A 130 10.71 -8.37 -12.60
CA ALA A 130 11.29 -9.02 -13.77
C ALA A 130 10.20 -9.48 -14.74
N ARG A 131 9.14 -10.09 -14.21
CA ARG A 131 8.04 -10.56 -15.05
C ARG A 131 7.32 -9.39 -15.72
N SER A 132 7.22 -8.24 -15.05
CA SER A 132 6.60 -7.06 -15.63
C SER A 132 7.38 -6.53 -16.83
N LYS A 133 8.65 -6.89 -16.91
CA LYS A 133 9.53 -6.51 -18.02
C LYS A 133 9.67 -7.63 -19.07
N GLY A 134 8.83 -8.65 -18.96
CA GLY A 134 8.78 -9.72 -19.95
C GLY A 134 9.64 -10.94 -19.65
N ILE A 135 10.40 -10.96 -18.55
CA ILE A 135 11.23 -12.09 -18.21
C ILE A 135 10.34 -13.21 -17.64
N ASP A 136 10.35 -14.37 -18.30
CA ASP A 136 9.49 -15.51 -17.95
C ASP A 136 8.02 -15.14 -17.86
N ASN A 137 7.60 -14.17 -18.67
CA ASN A 137 6.22 -13.73 -18.66
C ASN A 137 5.85 -13.13 -19.99
N PRO A 138 5.44 -13.92 -20.98
CA PRO A 138 5.12 -13.39 -22.29
C PRO A 138 3.81 -12.60 -22.33
N SER A 139 2.89 -12.80 -21.40
CA SER A 139 1.54 -12.24 -21.59
C SER A 139 0.76 -11.83 -20.36
N THR A 140 1.24 -12.10 -19.13
CA THR A 140 0.46 -11.75 -17.95
C THR A 140 0.46 -10.24 -17.72
N PRO A 141 -0.71 -9.58 -17.66
CA PRO A 141 -0.78 -8.13 -17.46
C PRO A 141 -0.28 -7.72 -16.09
N GLY A 142 0.15 -6.45 -15.97
CA GLY A 142 0.65 -5.91 -14.72
C GLY A 142 -0.34 -6.00 -13.57
N GLY A 143 -1.64 -5.80 -13.85
CA GLY A 143 -2.66 -5.91 -12.82
C GLY A 143 -2.74 -7.31 -12.22
N GLU A 144 -2.63 -8.34 -13.05
CA GLU A 144 -2.62 -9.71 -12.57
C GLU A 144 -1.35 -10.04 -11.79
N LEU A 145 -0.21 -9.52 -12.25
CA LEU A 145 1.05 -9.69 -11.52
C LEU A 145 0.97 -9.07 -10.14
N LEU A 146 0.34 -7.90 -10.04
CA LEU A 146 0.17 -7.25 -8.75
C LEU A 146 -0.75 -8.05 -7.84
N LYS A 147 -1.82 -8.61 -8.37
CA LYS A 147 -2.74 -9.44 -7.59
C LYS A 147 -2.02 -10.67 -7.02
N GLU A 148 -1.22 -11.34 -7.83
CA GLU A 148 -0.46 -12.49 -7.38
C GLU A 148 0.49 -12.10 -6.24
N LEU A 149 1.20 -10.99 -6.42
CA LEU A 149 2.13 -10.51 -5.42
C LEU A 149 1.44 -10.16 -4.10
N VAL A 150 0.34 -9.43 -4.18
CA VAL A 150 -0.39 -9.01 -2.98
C VAL A 150 -0.96 -10.21 -2.24
N TYR A 151 -1.49 -11.18 -2.98
CA TYR A 151 -1.97 -12.41 -2.37
C TYR A 151 -0.85 -13.12 -1.62
N PHE A 152 0.32 -13.21 -2.23
CA PHE A 152 1.48 -13.83 -1.58
C PHE A 152 1.88 -13.08 -0.32
N ILE A 153 1.87 -11.75 -0.37
CA ILE A 153 2.25 -10.94 0.79
C ILE A 153 1.28 -11.17 1.95
N LEU A 154 -0.02 -11.13 1.66
CA LEU A 154 -1.04 -11.15 2.71
C LEU A 154 -1.39 -12.55 3.21
N HIS A 155 -1.03 -13.57 2.50
CA HIS A 155 -1.35 -14.95 2.85
C HIS A 155 -0.12 -15.84 2.82
#